data_563b92b34859167e11b3ead13636d912
#
_entry.id   563b92b34859167e11b3ead13636d912
#
_cell.length_a   1.000
_cell.length_b   1.000
_cell.length_c   1.000
_cell.angle_alpha   90.00
_cell.angle_beta   90.00
_cell.angle_gamma   90.00
#
_symmetry.space_group_name_H-M   'P 1'
#
loop_
_entity.id
_entity.type
_entity.pdbx_description
1 polymer ?
#
loop_
_entity_poly.entity_id
_entity_poly.type
_entity_poly.pdbx_seq_one_letter_code
_entity_poly.pdbx_strand_id
1 'polypeptide(L)'
;TFRLSGTSLAGLAVDEYAVTDSSGVARFENVLISGTEPYTLEETDTAVRYVIPANQTAQIEWNKVTKCSFENILKKFRVEVNKKDRVTGYAQGDASLAGAVYGLYQGDTLVASYTTDAEGSFISDYFISDSDWTLREISPSEGYLLDESVYTIPAEPGNFEIELNQ
;
A
#
# COMPACT_ATOMS: atom_id res chain seq x y z
N THR A 1 9.89 -9.18 -10.09
CA THR A 1 11.18 -9.90 -10.06
C THR A 1 11.13 -10.98 -9.00
N PHE A 2 11.61 -12.17 -9.36
CA PHE A 2 11.70 -13.32 -8.46
C PHE A 2 13.15 -13.76 -8.29
N ARG A 3 13.46 -14.28 -7.10
CA ARG A 3 14.75 -14.89 -6.75
C ARG A 3 14.54 -16.32 -6.29
N LEU A 4 15.34 -17.23 -6.83
CA LEU A 4 15.42 -18.63 -6.42
C LEU A 4 16.76 -18.85 -5.73
N SER A 5 16.77 -19.28 -4.47
CA SER A 5 18.00 -19.44 -3.70
C SER A 5 18.02 -20.70 -2.83
N GLY A 6 19.19 -21.23 -2.61
CA GLY A 6 19.41 -22.40 -1.77
C GLY A 6 20.63 -23.22 -2.15
N THR A 7 20.63 -24.50 -1.77
CA THR A 7 21.76 -25.39 -2.03
C THR A 7 21.30 -26.61 -2.84
N SER A 8 22.00 -26.89 -3.93
CA SER A 8 21.71 -28.04 -4.80
C SER A 8 22.06 -29.38 -4.14
N LEU A 9 21.58 -30.48 -4.72
CA LEU A 9 21.92 -31.86 -4.30
C LEU A 9 23.46 -32.10 -4.29
N ALA A 10 24.19 -31.42 -5.18
CA ALA A 10 25.65 -31.50 -5.26
C ALA A 10 26.36 -30.56 -4.26
N GLY A 11 25.65 -29.87 -3.38
CA GLY A 11 26.21 -28.93 -2.41
C GLY A 11 26.62 -27.58 -2.98
N LEU A 12 26.20 -27.26 -4.22
CA LEU A 12 26.49 -25.98 -4.85
C LEU A 12 25.40 -24.95 -4.48
N ALA A 13 25.82 -23.71 -4.22
CA ALA A 13 24.88 -22.61 -4.01
C ALA A 13 24.16 -22.26 -5.32
N VAL A 14 22.86 -22.03 -5.21
CA VAL A 14 22.00 -21.52 -6.28
C VAL A 14 21.45 -20.17 -5.83
N ASP A 15 21.58 -19.15 -6.67
CA ASP A 15 21.08 -17.80 -6.45
C ASP A 15 20.78 -17.18 -7.81
N GLU A 16 19.56 -17.34 -8.27
CA GLU A 16 19.12 -16.97 -9.61
C GLU A 16 17.95 -16.00 -9.56
N TYR A 17 17.87 -15.15 -10.57
CA TYR A 17 16.81 -14.16 -10.70
C TYR A 17 16.06 -14.32 -12.02
N ALA A 18 14.75 -14.12 -11.97
CA ALA A 18 13.89 -14.08 -13.13
C ALA A 18 12.86 -12.95 -13.04
N VAL A 19 12.55 -12.36 -14.18
CA VAL A 19 11.53 -11.31 -14.30
C VAL A 19 10.33 -11.88 -15.02
N THR A 20 9.13 -11.49 -14.61
CA THR A 20 7.90 -11.89 -15.30
C THR A 20 7.82 -11.32 -16.70
N ASP A 21 7.38 -12.15 -17.63
CA ASP A 21 6.99 -11.74 -18.98
C ASP A 21 5.63 -11.03 -18.98
N SER A 22 5.13 -10.67 -20.16
CA SER A 22 3.84 -10.00 -20.33
C SER A 22 2.62 -10.84 -19.90
N SER A 23 2.81 -12.15 -19.75
CA SER A 23 1.78 -13.08 -19.23
C SER A 23 1.87 -13.29 -17.71
N GLY A 24 2.80 -12.61 -17.04
CA GLY A 24 3.00 -12.74 -15.59
C GLY A 24 3.81 -13.97 -15.19
N VAL A 25 4.52 -14.62 -16.13
CA VAL A 25 5.31 -15.83 -15.86
C VAL A 25 6.79 -15.51 -15.78
N ALA A 26 7.42 -15.81 -14.64
CA ALA A 26 8.87 -15.85 -14.48
C ALA A 26 9.36 -17.28 -14.66
N ARG A 27 10.47 -17.47 -15.38
CA ARG A 27 11.05 -18.78 -15.69
C ARG A 27 12.50 -18.85 -15.24
N PHE A 28 12.80 -19.91 -14.52
CA PHE A 28 14.17 -20.33 -14.21
C PHE A 28 14.48 -21.57 -15.05
N GLU A 29 15.55 -21.54 -15.82
CA GLU A 29 15.90 -22.61 -16.74
C GLU A 29 17.23 -23.26 -16.33
N ASN A 30 17.34 -24.58 -16.54
CA ASN A 30 18.53 -25.35 -16.21
C ASN A 30 18.95 -25.28 -14.73
N VAL A 31 17.98 -25.12 -13.84
CA VAL A 31 18.23 -25.07 -12.39
C VAL A 31 18.77 -26.42 -11.92
N LEU A 32 19.78 -26.39 -11.06
CA LEU A 32 20.31 -27.61 -10.43
C LEU A 32 19.23 -28.28 -9.56
N ILE A 33 19.26 -29.60 -9.49
CA ILE A 33 18.34 -30.36 -8.63
C ILE A 33 18.54 -29.93 -7.18
N SER A 34 17.45 -29.64 -6.45
CA SER A 34 17.52 -29.34 -5.04
C SER A 34 17.93 -30.56 -4.22
N GLY A 35 18.53 -30.34 -3.07
CA GLY A 35 18.88 -31.36 -2.12
C GLY A 35 17.67 -31.84 -1.32
N THR A 36 17.92 -32.26 -0.08
CA THR A 36 16.87 -32.62 0.89
C THR A 36 16.00 -31.42 1.22
N GLU A 37 16.62 -30.22 1.29
CA GLU A 37 15.93 -28.97 1.49
C GLU A 37 15.53 -28.37 0.14
N PRO A 38 14.27 -27.92 -0.01
CA PRO A 38 13.84 -27.20 -1.19
C PRO A 38 14.51 -25.82 -1.30
N TYR A 39 14.53 -25.26 -2.50
CA TYR A 39 14.91 -23.87 -2.69
C TYR A 39 13.86 -22.93 -2.11
N THR A 40 14.30 -21.74 -1.69
CA THR A 40 13.41 -20.62 -1.40
C THR A 40 13.14 -19.84 -2.68
N LEU A 41 11.87 -19.59 -2.95
CA LEU A 41 11.41 -18.73 -4.04
C LEU A 41 10.73 -17.51 -3.42
N GLU A 42 11.24 -16.33 -3.74
CA GLU A 42 10.75 -15.05 -3.20
C GLU A 42 10.47 -14.06 -4.34
N GLU A 43 9.43 -13.26 -4.20
CA GLU A 43 9.26 -12.06 -5.00
C GLU A 43 10.06 -10.93 -4.35
N THR A 44 11.07 -10.42 -5.05
CA THR A 44 12.00 -9.41 -4.50
C THR A 44 11.62 -8.00 -4.87
N ASP A 45 10.84 -7.84 -5.94
CA ASP A 45 10.43 -6.54 -6.44
C ASP A 45 9.11 -6.65 -7.22
N THR A 46 8.19 -5.75 -6.91
CA THR A 46 6.89 -5.63 -7.58
C THR A 46 6.54 -4.15 -7.77
N ALA A 47 5.46 -3.86 -8.51
CA ALA A 47 4.98 -2.47 -8.63
C ALA A 47 4.56 -1.93 -7.25
N VAL A 48 4.84 -0.65 -6.99
CA VAL A 48 4.61 0.02 -5.68
C VAL A 48 3.22 -0.24 -5.11
N ARG A 49 2.21 -0.35 -5.97
CA ARG A 49 0.80 -0.61 -5.60
C ARG A 49 0.50 -2.01 -5.06
N TYR A 50 1.46 -2.92 -5.06
CA TYR A 50 1.25 -4.28 -4.58
C TYR A 50 2.05 -4.59 -3.32
N VAL A 51 1.50 -5.45 -2.48
CA VAL A 51 2.20 -6.05 -1.35
C VAL A 51 3.02 -7.22 -1.88
N ILE A 52 4.30 -7.28 -1.48
CA ILE A 52 5.14 -8.45 -1.77
C ILE A 52 4.61 -9.64 -0.95
N PRO A 53 4.25 -10.76 -1.59
CA PRO A 53 3.71 -11.92 -0.89
C PRO A 53 4.79 -12.67 -0.10
N ALA A 54 4.37 -13.58 0.76
CA ALA A 54 5.28 -14.46 1.50
C ALA A 54 6.06 -15.38 0.57
N ASN A 55 7.29 -15.71 0.98
CA ASN A 55 8.15 -16.65 0.26
C ASN A 55 7.51 -18.03 0.17
N GLN A 56 7.81 -18.74 -0.90
CA GLN A 56 7.44 -20.13 -1.12
C GLN A 56 8.69 -21.02 -1.21
N THR A 57 8.48 -22.31 -1.21
CA THR A 57 9.55 -23.29 -1.42
C THR A 57 9.34 -24.04 -2.73
N ALA A 58 10.43 -24.37 -3.40
CA ALA A 58 10.42 -25.09 -4.68
C ALA A 58 11.36 -26.29 -4.62
N GLN A 59 10.80 -27.49 -4.70
CA GLN A 59 11.55 -28.72 -4.86
C GLN A 59 11.83 -28.94 -6.35
N ILE A 60 13.09 -28.93 -6.75
CA ILE A 60 13.51 -29.13 -8.14
C ILE A 60 13.99 -30.58 -8.32
N GLU A 61 13.31 -31.30 -9.21
CA GLU A 61 13.57 -32.71 -9.50
C GLU A 61 14.02 -32.89 -10.97
N TRP A 62 14.73 -33.98 -11.21
CA TRP A 62 15.19 -34.32 -12.55
C TRP A 62 14.03 -34.46 -13.55
N ASN A 63 14.18 -33.79 -14.70
CA ASN A 63 13.23 -33.86 -15.82
C ASN A 63 11.77 -33.50 -15.44
N LYS A 64 11.58 -32.64 -14.44
CA LYS A 64 10.26 -32.13 -14.02
C LYS A 64 10.24 -30.60 -14.04
N VAL A 65 9.05 -30.05 -14.24
CA VAL A 65 8.79 -28.62 -14.10
C VAL A 65 8.06 -28.40 -12.78
N THR A 66 8.68 -27.68 -11.86
CA THR A 66 8.05 -27.21 -10.63
C THR A 66 7.33 -25.89 -10.93
N LYS A 67 6.09 -25.76 -10.49
CA LYS A 67 5.27 -24.55 -10.65
C LYS A 67 4.89 -24.00 -9.29
N CYS A 68 5.08 -22.71 -9.10
CA CYS A 68 4.62 -21.95 -7.95
C CYS A 68 3.74 -20.79 -8.44
N SER A 69 2.75 -20.41 -7.65
CA SER A 69 1.89 -19.27 -7.95
C SER A 69 1.94 -18.26 -6.81
N PHE A 70 2.12 -17.01 -7.17
CA PHE A 70 2.08 -15.89 -6.23
C PHE A 70 0.89 -15.00 -6.56
N GLU A 71 0.21 -14.54 -5.51
CA GLU A 71 -0.89 -13.60 -5.63
C GLU A 71 -0.48 -12.27 -4.99
N ASN A 72 -0.46 -11.21 -5.79
CA ASN A 72 -0.18 -9.87 -5.31
C ASN A 72 -1.47 -9.19 -4.86
N ILE A 73 -1.45 -8.59 -3.68
CA ILE A 73 -2.57 -7.83 -3.12
C ILE A 73 -2.32 -6.34 -3.36
N LEU A 74 -3.33 -5.65 -3.89
CA LEU A 74 -3.30 -4.20 -4.03
C LEU A 74 -3.24 -3.52 -2.66
N LYS A 75 -2.28 -2.63 -2.48
CA LYS A 75 -2.24 -1.72 -1.33
C LYS A 75 -3.36 -0.71 -1.44
N LYS A 76 -4.07 -0.52 -0.35
CA LYS A 76 -5.16 0.47 -0.25
C LYS A 76 -5.00 1.27 1.02
N PHE A 77 -5.44 2.51 0.98
CA PHE A 77 -5.58 3.36 2.15
C PHE A 77 -6.96 4.00 2.17
N ARG A 78 -7.40 4.42 3.32
CA ARG A 78 -8.47 5.39 3.52
C ARG A 78 -8.05 6.37 4.60
N VAL A 79 -8.72 7.50 4.65
CA VAL A 79 -8.44 8.57 5.60
C VAL A 79 -9.62 8.73 6.54
N GLU A 80 -9.35 8.76 7.83
CA GLU A 80 -10.26 9.22 8.85
C GLU A 80 -9.81 10.60 9.33
N VAL A 81 -10.71 11.57 9.30
CA VAL A 81 -10.47 12.93 9.77
C VAL A 81 -11.37 13.22 10.94
N ASN A 82 -10.79 13.79 12.00
CA ASN A 82 -11.49 14.27 13.18
C ASN A 82 -11.10 15.74 13.39
N LYS A 83 -11.91 16.66 12.86
CA LYS A 83 -11.72 18.10 13.05
C LYS A 83 -12.03 18.47 14.49
N LYS A 84 -11.13 19.21 15.12
CA LYS A 84 -11.28 19.69 16.51
C LYS A 84 -10.97 21.18 16.60
N ASP A 85 -11.62 21.85 17.54
CA ASP A 85 -11.18 23.18 17.93
C ASP A 85 -9.79 23.11 18.57
N ARG A 86 -8.90 24.00 18.14
CA ARG A 86 -7.48 23.97 18.56
C ARG A 86 -7.27 24.22 20.06
N VAL A 87 -8.20 24.93 20.70
CA VAL A 87 -8.05 25.34 22.11
C VAL A 87 -8.81 24.38 23.05
N THR A 88 -10.03 24.04 22.69
CA THR A 88 -10.93 23.26 23.57
C THR A 88 -11.10 21.82 23.14
N GLY A 89 -10.80 21.50 21.87
CA GLY A 89 -11.10 20.20 21.25
C GLY A 89 -12.58 20.05 20.82
N TYR A 90 -13.44 20.97 21.18
CA TYR A 90 -14.89 20.95 20.91
C TYR A 90 -15.33 22.25 20.27
N ALA A 91 -16.46 22.23 19.54
CA ALA A 91 -17.05 23.45 18.99
C ALA A 91 -17.32 24.49 20.08
N GLN A 92 -17.04 25.77 19.80
CA GLN A 92 -17.23 26.86 20.74
C GLN A 92 -18.33 27.81 20.27
N GLY A 93 -19.22 28.20 21.20
CA GLY A 93 -20.29 29.15 20.92
C GLY A 93 -21.20 28.65 19.80
N ASP A 94 -21.41 29.50 18.80
CA ASP A 94 -22.24 29.20 17.62
C ASP A 94 -21.43 28.54 16.48
N ALA A 95 -20.12 28.27 16.66
CA ALA A 95 -19.29 27.59 15.66
C ALA A 95 -19.66 26.10 15.52
N SER A 96 -19.44 25.56 14.34
CA SER A 96 -19.74 24.15 14.04
C SER A 96 -18.50 23.43 13.52
N LEU A 97 -18.28 22.18 13.93
CA LEU A 97 -17.27 21.32 13.35
C LEU A 97 -17.78 20.63 12.08
N ALA A 98 -19.10 20.62 11.87
CA ALA A 98 -19.72 20.11 10.66
C ALA A 98 -19.55 21.05 9.47
N GLY A 99 -19.51 20.48 8.28
CA GLY A 99 -19.53 21.25 7.04
C GLY A 99 -18.15 21.68 6.53
N ALA A 100 -17.06 21.35 7.20
CA ALA A 100 -15.73 21.51 6.65
C ALA A 100 -15.55 20.56 5.47
N VAL A 101 -14.99 21.04 4.35
CA VAL A 101 -14.77 20.24 3.15
C VAL A 101 -13.27 19.98 2.99
N TYR A 102 -12.93 18.73 2.88
CA TYR A 102 -11.56 18.25 2.62
C TYR A 102 -11.45 17.66 1.22
N GLY A 103 -10.35 17.94 0.55
CA GLY A 103 -10.00 17.36 -0.75
C GLY A 103 -8.86 16.37 -0.62
N LEU A 104 -9.03 15.22 -1.26
CA LEU A 104 -8.00 14.21 -1.43
C LEU A 104 -7.41 14.34 -2.84
N TYR A 105 -6.11 14.55 -2.92
CA TYR A 105 -5.40 14.85 -4.15
C TYR A 105 -4.33 13.80 -4.45
N GLN A 106 -4.20 13.49 -5.74
CA GLN A 106 -3.07 12.77 -6.29
C GLN A 106 -2.26 13.74 -7.17
N GLY A 107 -1.07 14.13 -6.71
CA GLY A 107 -0.39 15.29 -7.25
C GLY A 107 -1.24 16.56 -7.10
N ASP A 108 -1.50 17.25 -8.21
CA ASP A 108 -2.36 18.45 -8.24
C ASP A 108 -3.83 18.16 -8.59
N THR A 109 -4.16 16.90 -8.82
CA THR A 109 -5.52 16.50 -9.23
C THR A 109 -6.37 16.20 -8.02
N LEU A 110 -7.49 16.93 -7.84
CA LEU A 110 -8.53 16.57 -6.88
C LEU A 110 -9.25 15.30 -7.33
N VAL A 111 -9.12 14.23 -6.55
CA VAL A 111 -9.73 12.94 -6.86
C VAL A 111 -11.07 12.76 -6.14
N ALA A 112 -11.14 13.18 -4.89
CA ALA A 112 -12.36 13.08 -4.08
C ALA A 112 -12.45 14.23 -3.07
N SER A 113 -13.67 14.53 -2.62
CA SER A 113 -13.90 15.48 -1.54
C SER A 113 -14.89 14.90 -0.53
N TYR A 114 -14.69 15.25 0.75
CA TYR A 114 -15.49 14.78 1.87
C TYR A 114 -15.86 15.95 2.77
N THR A 115 -17.02 15.87 3.37
CA THR A 115 -17.53 16.91 4.28
C THR A 115 -17.66 16.32 5.67
N THR A 116 -17.21 17.05 6.70
CA THR A 116 -17.33 16.63 8.09
C THR A 116 -18.80 16.60 8.53
N ASP A 117 -19.15 15.59 9.31
CA ASP A 117 -20.44 15.41 9.97
C ASP A 117 -20.59 16.31 11.20
N ALA A 118 -21.65 16.08 11.99
CA ALA A 118 -21.96 16.87 13.18
C ALA A 118 -20.87 16.78 14.27
N GLU A 119 -20.16 15.67 14.32
CA GLU A 119 -19.05 15.40 15.22
C GLU A 119 -17.72 15.98 14.71
N GLY A 120 -17.69 16.52 13.48
CA GLY A 120 -16.50 17.06 12.83
C GLY A 120 -15.69 15.99 12.12
N SER A 121 -16.26 14.85 11.82
CA SER A 121 -15.56 13.67 11.32
C SER A 121 -16.01 13.26 9.92
N PHE A 122 -15.14 12.56 9.21
CA PHE A 122 -15.50 11.71 8.06
C PHE A 122 -14.51 10.57 7.89
N ILE A 123 -14.94 9.51 7.20
CA ILE A 123 -14.09 8.41 6.74
C ILE A 123 -14.22 8.36 5.22
N SER A 124 -13.09 8.34 4.51
CA SER A 124 -13.09 8.25 3.05
C SER A 124 -13.37 6.83 2.54
N ASP A 125 -13.61 6.71 1.24
CA ASP A 125 -13.49 5.45 0.53
C ASP A 125 -12.04 4.96 0.53
N TYR A 126 -11.83 3.70 0.11
CA TYR A 126 -10.50 3.16 -0.12
C TYR A 126 -9.95 3.58 -1.48
N PHE A 127 -8.69 4.00 -1.49
CA PHE A 127 -7.93 4.37 -2.69
C PHE A 127 -6.69 3.48 -2.82
N ILE A 128 -6.19 3.31 -4.05
CA ILE A 128 -4.98 2.52 -4.29
C ILE A 128 -3.75 3.35 -3.91
N SER A 129 -2.88 2.76 -3.09
CA SER A 129 -1.62 3.37 -2.66
C SER A 129 -0.51 3.10 -3.69
N ASP A 130 -0.58 3.74 -4.85
CA ASP A 130 0.39 3.61 -5.95
C ASP A 130 1.35 4.81 -6.08
N SER A 131 1.07 5.88 -5.37
CA SER A 131 1.84 7.12 -5.32
C SER A 131 1.54 7.87 -4.03
N ASP A 132 2.24 8.97 -3.79
CA ASP A 132 1.93 9.85 -2.68
C ASP A 132 0.64 10.64 -2.96
N TRP A 133 -0.16 10.77 -1.92
CA TRP A 133 -1.40 11.54 -1.92
C TRP A 133 -1.30 12.68 -0.92
N THR A 134 -2.16 13.68 -1.07
CA THR A 134 -2.30 14.75 -0.08
C THR A 134 -3.76 15.00 0.26
N LEU A 135 -3.99 15.34 1.53
CA LEU A 135 -5.27 15.80 2.05
C LEU A 135 -5.15 17.28 2.41
N ARG A 136 -6.15 18.08 2.04
CA ARG A 136 -6.20 19.53 2.34
C ARG A 136 -7.62 19.93 2.67
N GLU A 137 -7.79 20.85 3.60
CA GLU A 137 -9.07 21.53 3.79
C GLU A 137 -9.31 22.46 2.60
N ILE A 138 -10.46 22.34 1.94
CA ILE A 138 -10.86 23.19 0.81
C ILE A 138 -11.73 24.36 1.30
N SER A 139 -12.61 24.08 2.27
CA SER A 139 -13.53 25.03 2.85
C SER A 139 -13.68 24.77 4.34
N PRO A 140 -13.50 25.76 5.20
CA PRO A 140 -13.67 25.58 6.64
C PRO A 140 -15.15 25.41 7.00
N SER A 141 -15.40 24.85 8.18
CA SER A 141 -16.72 24.85 8.79
C SER A 141 -17.06 26.24 9.37
N GLU A 142 -18.34 26.45 9.65
CA GLU A 142 -18.85 27.73 10.14
C GLU A 142 -18.17 28.14 11.46
N GLY A 143 -17.68 29.36 11.51
CA GLY A 143 -17.00 29.93 12.67
C GLY A 143 -15.51 29.63 12.77
N TYR A 144 -14.94 28.88 11.82
CA TYR A 144 -13.52 28.52 11.78
C TYR A 144 -12.80 29.11 10.57
N LEU A 145 -11.50 29.30 10.71
CA LEU A 145 -10.62 29.66 9.60
C LEU A 145 -10.18 28.41 8.82
N LEU A 146 -9.86 28.61 7.55
CA LEU A 146 -9.28 27.56 6.72
C LEU A 146 -7.94 27.08 7.30
N ASP A 147 -7.79 25.78 7.43
CA ASP A 147 -6.49 25.16 7.67
C ASP A 147 -5.74 25.00 6.33
N GLU A 148 -4.69 25.79 6.15
CA GLU A 148 -3.84 25.75 4.95
C GLU A 148 -2.81 24.60 4.97
N SER A 149 -2.85 23.74 5.99
CA SER A 149 -1.94 22.59 6.11
C SER A 149 -2.17 21.59 4.99
N VAL A 150 -1.08 20.98 4.54
CA VAL A 150 -1.09 19.88 3.57
C VAL A 150 -0.61 18.61 4.27
N TYR A 151 -1.48 17.62 4.33
CA TYR A 151 -1.19 16.33 4.95
C TYR A 151 -0.79 15.34 3.88
N THR A 152 0.45 14.85 3.93
CA THR A 152 0.96 13.86 2.96
C THR A 152 0.61 12.46 3.41
N ILE A 153 0.10 11.66 2.48
CA ILE A 153 -0.20 10.25 2.63
C ILE A 153 0.77 9.50 1.72
N PRO A 154 1.87 8.94 2.27
CA PRO A 154 2.91 8.30 1.46
C PRO A 154 2.45 6.97 0.87
N ALA A 155 3.06 6.57 -0.24
CA ALA A 155 2.85 5.26 -0.86
C ALA A 155 3.58 4.16 -0.08
N GLU A 156 3.04 3.75 1.06
CA GLU A 156 3.64 2.74 1.93
C GLU A 156 3.20 1.31 1.62
N PRO A 157 3.99 0.30 2.03
CA PRO A 157 3.61 -1.09 1.86
C PRO A 157 2.45 -1.49 2.79
N GLY A 158 1.50 -2.24 2.25
CA GLY A 158 0.37 -2.82 2.99
C GLY A 158 -0.91 -2.00 2.89
N ASN A 159 -1.96 -2.53 3.52
CA ASN A 159 -3.22 -1.83 3.70
C ASN A 159 -3.14 -1.04 5.01
N PHE A 160 -3.55 0.23 5.00
CA PHE A 160 -3.52 1.05 6.19
C PHE A 160 -4.66 2.07 6.20
N GLU A 161 -4.99 2.51 7.40
CA GLU A 161 -5.89 3.62 7.66
C GLU A 161 -5.04 4.73 8.30
N ILE A 162 -5.26 5.96 7.87
CA ILE A 162 -4.60 7.13 8.44
C ILE A 162 -5.65 7.93 9.20
N GLU A 163 -5.42 8.12 10.48
CA GLU A 163 -6.21 8.99 11.35
C GLU A 163 -5.51 10.34 11.45
N LEU A 164 -6.17 11.40 10.99
CA LEU A 164 -5.70 12.77 11.10
C LEU A 164 -6.52 13.49 12.15
N ASN A 165 -5.89 13.85 13.27
CA ASN A 165 -6.47 14.65 14.34
C ASN A 165 -6.05 16.11 14.14
N GLN A 166 -7.01 17.00 13.92
CA GLN A 166 -6.85 18.45 13.83
C GLN A 166 -7.57 19.16 14.93
#